data_1313b38a934660c71d5f8c9579157947
#
_entry.id   1313b38a934660c71d5f8c9579157947
#
_cell.length_a   1.000
_cell.length_b   1.000
_cell.length_c   1.000
_cell.angle_alpha   90.00
_cell.angle_beta   90.00
_cell.angle_gamma   90.00
#
_symmetry.space_group_name_H-M   'P 1'
#
loop_
_entity.id
_entity.type
_entity.pdbx_description
1 polymer ?
#
loop_
_entity_poly.entity_id
_entity_poly.type
_entity_poly.pdbx_seq_one_letter_code
_entity_poly.pdbx_strand_id
1 'polypeptide(L)'
;MGRFTRRWILPVFYLTDHWISRVGLWLVMSAVVLWIFLTGASEASGYLGILQFVALPVLFFAGLGLVPLGIALQRRREAPDHHLHLPERVEWGNRRVQRLVVFLAVATGFNVVVGGALSYRTVRYMESTNFCGTACHQVMGPEYAAYLVGGAHAQVRCVDCHVGEGAGAKIAAKWNGTRQLVLLLTNRYSRPVPSPPHALKTSAETCENCHNREHDYGNRLWRQSRFDDAGERLETALVMKVGRIHGAHLGKGRRIVYRAADRQRKTMVAVRVEHGDEYGGAGTGAFEREMDCLDCHNRPAHAFETAERAVDREMAAGALPQRVPRFRRAALAVLAKGYASREAAAEQIPAALLAYYKQNAPDAMVLHRTELERAGQRLLALYQQNVYPEMKLTWGSYPQHNGHTDSPGCFRCHNEELKTKSGKTMTQDCESCHKVLGVEEKNLAALRELGG
;
A
#
# COMPACT_ATOMS: atom_id res chain seq x y z
N MET A 1 -41.85 -43.01 -8.80
CA MET A 1 -40.47 -42.43 -8.67
C MET A 1 -40.51 -40.98 -9.08
N GLY A 2 -40.27 -40.04 -8.17
CA GLY A 2 -40.49 -38.61 -8.40
C GLY A 2 -39.56 -38.04 -9.48
N ARG A 3 -40.01 -37.02 -10.20
CA ARG A 3 -39.25 -36.23 -11.20
C ARG A 3 -37.89 -35.77 -10.68
N PHE A 4 -37.75 -35.58 -9.36
CA PHE A 4 -36.52 -35.17 -8.67
C PHE A 4 -35.42 -36.23 -8.76
N THR A 5 -35.73 -37.50 -8.48
CA THR A 5 -34.74 -38.60 -8.49
C THR A 5 -34.21 -38.84 -9.91
N ARG A 6 -35.04 -38.77 -10.91
CA ARG A 6 -34.65 -38.90 -12.33
C ARG A 6 -33.77 -37.71 -12.81
N ARG A 7 -34.04 -36.52 -12.30
CA ARG A 7 -33.40 -35.30 -12.78
C ARG A 7 -32.03 -35.03 -12.10
N TRP A 8 -31.83 -35.44 -10.85
CA TRP A 8 -30.69 -35.09 -10.04
C TRP A 8 -29.79 -36.28 -9.65
N ILE A 9 -30.34 -37.44 -9.38
CA ILE A 9 -29.53 -38.61 -8.93
C ILE A 9 -29.00 -39.42 -10.11
N LEU A 10 -29.78 -39.58 -11.17
CA LEU A 10 -29.35 -40.25 -12.40
C LEU A 10 -28.10 -39.66 -13.05
N PRO A 11 -27.91 -38.32 -13.11
CA PRO A 11 -26.73 -37.75 -13.66
C PRO A 11 -25.43 -38.19 -12.98
N VAL A 12 -25.47 -38.48 -11.70
CA VAL A 12 -24.29 -38.91 -10.93
C VAL A 12 -23.75 -40.26 -11.41
N PHE A 13 -24.62 -41.15 -11.90
CA PHE A 13 -24.17 -42.42 -12.47
C PHE A 13 -23.47 -42.25 -13.83
N TYR A 14 -23.69 -41.13 -14.53
CA TYR A 14 -23.02 -40.81 -15.79
C TYR A 14 -21.68 -40.08 -15.59
N LEU A 15 -21.33 -39.71 -14.36
CA LEU A 15 -20.09 -38.97 -14.03
C LEU A 15 -18.83 -39.71 -14.50
N THR A 16 -18.90 -41.05 -14.59
CA THR A 16 -17.69 -41.85 -14.93
C THR A 16 -17.68 -42.33 -16.38
N ASP A 17 -18.76 -42.22 -17.15
CA ASP A 17 -18.84 -42.82 -18.48
C ASP A 17 -18.44 -41.88 -19.63
N HIS A 18 -18.59 -40.56 -19.45
CA HIS A 18 -18.16 -39.62 -20.47
C HIS A 18 -16.73 -39.11 -20.21
N TRP A 19 -15.87 -39.10 -21.24
CA TRP A 19 -14.48 -38.70 -21.10
C TRP A 19 -14.30 -37.26 -20.62
N ILE A 20 -15.18 -36.32 -21.02
CA ILE A 20 -15.17 -34.91 -20.56
C ILE A 20 -15.42 -34.83 -19.05
N SER A 21 -16.37 -35.61 -18.52
CA SER A 21 -16.60 -35.69 -17.06
C SER A 21 -15.42 -36.28 -16.33
N ARG A 22 -14.73 -37.29 -16.92
CA ARG A 22 -13.48 -37.87 -16.37
C ARG A 22 -12.34 -36.84 -16.32
N VAL A 23 -12.19 -36.07 -17.39
CA VAL A 23 -11.21 -34.95 -17.44
C VAL A 23 -11.55 -33.90 -16.39
N GLY A 24 -12.83 -33.51 -16.27
CA GLY A 24 -13.28 -32.58 -15.25
C GLY A 24 -12.97 -33.04 -13.84
N LEU A 25 -13.26 -34.29 -13.52
CA LEU A 25 -12.94 -34.89 -12.22
C LEU A 25 -11.44 -34.94 -11.95
N TRP A 26 -10.65 -35.31 -12.97
CA TRP A 26 -9.20 -35.33 -12.88
C TRP A 26 -8.61 -33.95 -12.62
N LEU A 27 -9.11 -32.90 -13.30
CA LEU A 27 -8.69 -31.53 -13.07
C LEU A 27 -9.01 -31.06 -11.64
N VAL A 28 -10.22 -31.35 -11.14
CA VAL A 28 -10.62 -31.04 -9.76
C VAL A 28 -9.68 -31.71 -8.77
N MET A 29 -9.43 -33.03 -8.91
CA MET A 29 -8.56 -33.79 -8.01
C MET A 29 -7.12 -33.28 -8.08
N SER A 30 -6.60 -33.04 -9.28
CA SER A 30 -5.24 -32.54 -9.48
C SER A 30 -5.06 -31.14 -8.90
N ALA A 31 -6.03 -30.24 -9.08
CA ALA A 31 -5.99 -28.90 -8.52
C ALA A 31 -5.94 -28.94 -6.98
N VAL A 32 -6.73 -29.81 -6.34
CA VAL A 32 -6.75 -29.97 -4.88
C VAL A 32 -5.41 -30.54 -4.38
N VAL A 33 -4.90 -31.59 -5.02
CA VAL A 33 -3.62 -32.23 -4.63
C VAL A 33 -2.46 -31.23 -4.77
N LEU A 34 -2.34 -30.55 -5.93
CA LEU A 34 -1.32 -29.55 -6.15
C LEU A 34 -1.43 -28.39 -5.16
N TRP A 35 -2.65 -27.98 -4.82
CA TRP A 35 -2.85 -26.93 -3.83
C TRP A 35 -2.30 -27.32 -2.46
N ILE A 36 -2.57 -28.55 -2.01
CA ILE A 36 -2.04 -29.08 -0.74
C ILE A 36 -0.51 -29.08 -0.74
N PHE A 37 0.11 -29.57 -1.82
CA PHE A 37 1.57 -29.62 -1.96
C PHE A 37 2.20 -28.22 -1.99
N LEU A 38 1.59 -27.26 -2.69
CA LEU A 38 2.11 -25.88 -2.79
C LEU A 38 1.92 -25.07 -1.52
N THR A 39 1.02 -25.46 -0.61
CA THR A 39 0.80 -24.75 0.65
C THR A 39 2.06 -24.74 1.55
N GLY A 40 2.94 -25.73 1.42
CA GLY A 40 4.23 -25.75 2.14
C GLY A 40 5.38 -25.06 1.39
N ALA A 41 5.25 -24.82 0.09
CA ALA A 41 6.32 -24.28 -0.76
C ALA A 41 6.14 -22.80 -1.15
N SER A 42 4.97 -22.22 -0.89
CA SER A 42 4.59 -20.86 -1.35
C SER A 42 5.32 -19.73 -0.63
N GLU A 43 5.97 -19.99 0.50
CA GLU A 43 6.77 -19.00 1.22
C GLU A 43 8.07 -18.62 0.48
N ALA A 44 8.49 -19.44 -0.48
CA ALA A 44 9.79 -19.30 -1.14
C ALA A 44 9.78 -18.50 -2.45
N SER A 45 8.61 -18.26 -3.09
CA SER A 45 8.56 -17.57 -4.39
C SER A 45 7.17 -16.96 -4.69
N GLY A 46 7.14 -15.65 -5.05
CA GLY A 46 5.91 -14.94 -5.45
C GLY A 46 5.20 -15.55 -6.66
N TYR A 47 5.91 -16.23 -7.57
CA TYR A 47 5.33 -16.90 -8.75
C TYR A 47 4.52 -18.14 -8.38
N LEU A 48 4.92 -18.87 -7.34
CA LEU A 48 4.15 -19.99 -6.82
C LEU A 48 2.82 -19.54 -6.24
N GLY A 49 2.75 -18.32 -5.69
CA GLY A 49 1.51 -17.71 -5.24
C GLY A 49 0.51 -17.48 -6.38
N ILE A 50 0.93 -17.03 -7.55
CA ILE A 50 0.07 -16.86 -8.72
C ILE A 50 -0.48 -18.22 -9.19
N LEU A 51 0.38 -19.24 -9.27
CA LEU A 51 -0.05 -20.59 -9.61
C LEU A 51 -1.09 -21.11 -8.61
N GLN A 52 -0.83 -20.95 -7.32
CA GLN A 52 -1.68 -21.47 -6.25
C GLN A 52 -3.02 -20.71 -6.12
N PHE A 53 -3.01 -19.39 -6.23
CA PHE A 53 -4.18 -18.56 -5.92
C PHE A 53 -4.96 -18.06 -7.15
N VAL A 54 -4.42 -18.24 -8.35
CA VAL A 54 -5.11 -17.87 -9.61
C VAL A 54 -5.30 -19.10 -10.50
N ALA A 55 -4.21 -19.78 -10.87
CA ALA A 55 -4.29 -20.85 -11.86
C ALA A 55 -5.03 -22.10 -11.31
N LEU A 56 -4.73 -22.55 -10.10
CA LEU A 56 -5.37 -23.74 -9.52
C LEU A 56 -6.88 -23.54 -9.25
N PRO A 57 -7.37 -22.42 -8.70
CA PRO A 57 -8.80 -22.14 -8.63
C PRO A 57 -9.48 -22.14 -10.00
N VAL A 58 -8.88 -21.53 -11.03
CA VAL A 58 -9.43 -21.56 -12.39
C VAL A 58 -9.56 -22.99 -12.92
N LEU A 59 -8.52 -23.81 -12.76
CA LEU A 59 -8.56 -25.22 -13.13
C LEU A 59 -9.60 -26.03 -12.35
N PHE A 60 -9.74 -25.74 -11.05
CA PHE A 60 -10.73 -26.37 -10.19
C PHE A 60 -12.16 -26.07 -10.67
N PHE A 61 -12.49 -24.79 -10.87
CA PHE A 61 -13.82 -24.39 -11.33
C PHE A 61 -14.09 -24.81 -12.79
N ALA A 62 -13.09 -24.78 -13.66
CA ALA A 62 -13.19 -25.33 -15.00
C ALA A 62 -13.50 -26.84 -14.97
N GLY A 63 -12.79 -27.59 -14.11
CA GLY A 63 -13.06 -29.01 -13.88
C GLY A 63 -14.50 -29.27 -13.39
N LEU A 64 -14.96 -28.47 -12.40
CA LEU A 64 -16.34 -28.55 -11.92
C LEU A 64 -17.38 -28.27 -13.01
N GLY A 65 -17.10 -27.35 -13.94
CA GLY A 65 -17.97 -27.05 -15.07
C GLY A 65 -17.98 -28.15 -16.15
N LEU A 66 -16.83 -28.82 -16.38
CA LEU A 66 -16.72 -29.92 -17.35
C LEU A 66 -17.53 -31.16 -16.94
N VAL A 67 -17.68 -31.41 -15.64
CA VAL A 67 -18.47 -32.57 -15.16
C VAL A 67 -19.90 -32.52 -15.65
N PRO A 68 -20.72 -31.49 -15.38
CA PRO A 68 -22.10 -31.43 -15.87
C PRO A 68 -22.17 -31.29 -17.39
N LEU A 69 -21.18 -30.65 -18.04
CA LEU A 69 -21.13 -30.58 -19.50
C LEU A 69 -21.00 -31.98 -20.13
N GLY A 70 -20.08 -32.80 -19.62
CA GLY A 70 -19.92 -34.17 -20.09
C GLY A 70 -21.20 -35.02 -19.91
N ILE A 71 -21.89 -34.87 -18.78
CA ILE A 71 -23.19 -35.50 -18.52
C ILE A 71 -24.23 -35.04 -19.55
N ALA A 72 -24.29 -33.73 -19.83
CA ALA A 72 -25.26 -33.18 -20.79
C ALA A 72 -24.98 -33.65 -22.23
N LEU A 73 -23.73 -33.75 -22.63
CA LEU A 73 -23.31 -34.23 -23.95
C LEU A 73 -23.59 -35.73 -24.11
N GLN A 74 -23.39 -36.53 -23.08
CA GLN A 74 -23.73 -37.96 -23.11
C GLN A 74 -25.23 -38.14 -23.28
N ARG A 75 -26.03 -37.40 -22.53
CA ARG A 75 -27.51 -37.43 -22.67
C ARG A 75 -28.01 -37.07 -24.08
N ARG A 76 -27.29 -36.19 -24.80
CA ARG A 76 -27.65 -35.84 -26.20
C ARG A 76 -27.28 -36.91 -27.21
N ARG A 77 -26.29 -37.79 -26.89
CA ARG A 77 -25.81 -38.83 -27.80
C ARG A 77 -26.59 -40.14 -27.63
N GLU A 78 -27.23 -40.36 -26.49
CA GLU A 78 -28.04 -41.56 -26.24
C GLU A 78 -29.39 -41.42 -26.98
N ALA A 79 -29.63 -42.35 -27.91
CA ALA A 79 -30.89 -42.41 -28.60
C ALA A 79 -32.05 -42.63 -27.62
N PRO A 80 -33.30 -42.17 -27.91
CA PRO A 80 -34.44 -42.26 -27.00
C PRO A 80 -34.77 -43.68 -26.52
N ASP A 81 -34.35 -44.73 -27.25
CA ASP A 81 -34.67 -46.13 -26.96
C ASP A 81 -33.60 -46.85 -26.13
N HIS A 82 -32.47 -46.24 -25.81
CA HIS A 82 -31.49 -46.86 -24.92
C HIS A 82 -31.86 -46.52 -23.47
N HIS A 83 -32.82 -47.25 -22.93
CA HIS A 83 -33.09 -47.25 -21.51
C HIS A 83 -31.91 -47.89 -20.80
N LEU A 84 -31.05 -47.07 -20.19
CA LEU A 84 -30.16 -47.57 -19.17
C LEU A 84 -30.93 -48.35 -18.17
N HIS A 85 -30.58 -49.61 -17.96
CA HIS A 85 -31.13 -50.44 -16.88
C HIS A 85 -30.69 -49.87 -15.52
N LEU A 86 -31.20 -48.70 -15.21
CA LEU A 86 -31.13 -48.16 -13.87
C LEU A 86 -32.26 -48.82 -13.07
N PRO A 87 -31.97 -49.25 -11.84
CA PRO A 87 -33.00 -49.83 -11.02
C PRO A 87 -34.20 -48.87 -10.93
N GLU A 88 -35.38 -49.29 -11.29
CA GLU A 88 -36.59 -48.46 -11.32
C GLU A 88 -36.95 -47.82 -9.97
N ARG A 89 -36.37 -48.34 -8.91
CA ARG A 89 -36.44 -47.80 -7.54
C ARG A 89 -35.06 -47.74 -6.93
N VAL A 90 -34.75 -46.60 -6.31
CA VAL A 90 -33.58 -46.48 -5.40
C VAL A 90 -33.97 -47.19 -4.11
N GLU A 91 -33.70 -48.47 -4.05
CA GLU A 91 -33.88 -49.24 -2.83
C GLU A 91 -32.69 -49.03 -1.91
N TRP A 92 -32.96 -48.47 -0.75
CA TRP A 92 -31.94 -48.28 0.30
C TRP A 92 -31.24 -49.59 0.72
N GLY A 93 -31.86 -50.75 0.48
CA GLY A 93 -31.27 -52.06 0.69
C GLY A 93 -30.15 -52.41 -0.28
N ASN A 94 -29.99 -51.70 -1.40
CA ASN A 94 -28.95 -52.01 -2.38
C ASN A 94 -27.60 -51.45 -1.91
N ARG A 95 -26.63 -52.35 -1.59
CA ARG A 95 -25.29 -51.99 -1.13
C ARG A 95 -24.51 -51.08 -2.09
N ARG A 96 -24.80 -51.10 -3.40
CA ARG A 96 -24.20 -50.19 -4.38
C ARG A 96 -24.69 -48.75 -4.18
N VAL A 97 -25.98 -48.58 -3.97
CA VAL A 97 -26.62 -47.28 -3.71
C VAL A 97 -26.11 -46.70 -2.40
N GLN A 98 -26.08 -47.52 -1.34
CA GLN A 98 -25.52 -47.07 -0.04
C GLN A 98 -24.06 -46.61 -0.14
N ARG A 99 -23.21 -47.40 -0.81
CA ARG A 99 -21.80 -47.01 -1.01
C ARG A 99 -21.66 -45.71 -1.81
N LEU A 100 -22.48 -45.52 -2.84
CA LEU A 100 -22.43 -44.29 -3.64
C LEU A 100 -22.88 -43.07 -2.81
N VAL A 101 -23.99 -43.20 -2.07
CA VAL A 101 -24.48 -42.11 -1.20
C VAL A 101 -23.45 -41.77 -0.11
N VAL A 102 -22.87 -42.79 0.53
CA VAL A 102 -21.79 -42.57 1.52
C VAL A 102 -20.58 -41.90 0.88
N PHE A 103 -20.15 -42.36 -0.30
CA PHE A 103 -19.03 -41.76 -1.03
C PHE A 103 -19.34 -40.29 -1.37
N LEU A 104 -20.49 -39.98 -1.88
CA LEU A 104 -20.88 -38.60 -2.21
C LEU A 104 -20.96 -37.72 -0.97
N ALA A 105 -21.54 -38.22 0.11
CA ALA A 105 -21.63 -37.49 1.37
C ALA A 105 -20.22 -37.19 1.94
N VAL A 106 -19.34 -38.21 1.98
CA VAL A 106 -18.00 -38.08 2.46
C VAL A 106 -17.15 -37.15 1.54
N ALA A 107 -17.23 -37.35 0.23
CA ALA A 107 -16.51 -36.51 -0.73
C ALA A 107 -16.99 -35.06 -0.69
N THR A 108 -18.31 -34.82 -0.57
CA THR A 108 -18.85 -33.47 -0.41
C THR A 108 -18.44 -32.84 0.91
N GLY A 109 -18.55 -33.58 2.02
CA GLY A 109 -18.12 -33.09 3.33
C GLY A 109 -16.64 -32.76 3.35
N PHE A 110 -15.81 -33.63 2.81
CA PHE A 110 -14.37 -33.37 2.66
C PHE A 110 -14.08 -32.12 1.82
N ASN A 111 -14.71 -31.98 0.65
CA ASN A 111 -14.52 -30.84 -0.22
C ASN A 111 -14.98 -29.53 0.44
N VAL A 112 -16.09 -29.53 1.19
CA VAL A 112 -16.57 -28.36 1.93
C VAL A 112 -15.59 -27.96 3.02
N VAL A 113 -15.09 -28.91 3.80
CA VAL A 113 -14.13 -28.64 4.88
C VAL A 113 -12.80 -28.16 4.33
N VAL A 114 -12.23 -28.91 3.39
CA VAL A 114 -10.92 -28.56 2.79
C VAL A 114 -11.02 -27.28 1.96
N GLY A 115 -12.03 -27.17 1.10
CA GLY A 115 -12.25 -25.97 0.30
C GLY A 115 -12.52 -24.73 1.16
N GLY A 116 -13.29 -24.86 2.23
CA GLY A 116 -13.55 -23.79 3.18
C GLY A 116 -12.29 -23.36 3.92
N ALA A 117 -11.52 -24.31 4.44
CA ALA A 117 -10.27 -24.04 5.13
C ALA A 117 -9.21 -23.38 4.22
N LEU A 118 -9.08 -23.90 2.99
CA LEU A 118 -8.17 -23.34 1.98
C LEU A 118 -8.61 -21.93 1.55
N SER A 119 -9.88 -21.72 1.28
CA SER A 119 -10.43 -20.41 0.93
C SER A 119 -10.18 -19.39 2.04
N TYR A 120 -10.42 -19.77 3.29
CA TYR A 120 -10.15 -18.92 4.45
C TYR A 120 -8.66 -18.55 4.57
N ARG A 121 -7.75 -19.53 4.47
CA ARG A 121 -6.30 -19.28 4.50
C ARG A 121 -5.85 -18.40 3.34
N THR A 122 -6.36 -18.67 2.13
CA THR A 122 -6.07 -17.88 0.93
C THR A 122 -6.47 -16.42 1.11
N VAL A 123 -7.71 -16.18 1.57
CA VAL A 123 -8.19 -14.81 1.81
C VAL A 123 -7.32 -14.11 2.84
N ARG A 124 -7.01 -14.77 3.96
CA ARG A 124 -6.11 -14.21 4.99
C ARG A 124 -4.72 -13.90 4.45
N TYR A 125 -4.14 -14.78 3.64
CA TYR A 125 -2.85 -14.53 3.01
C TYR A 125 -2.90 -13.34 2.06
N MET A 126 -3.92 -13.27 1.19
CA MET A 126 -4.13 -12.14 0.26
C MET A 126 -4.43 -10.81 0.98
N GLU A 127 -4.87 -10.84 2.23
CA GLU A 127 -5.07 -9.66 3.09
C GLU A 127 -3.82 -9.33 3.92
N SER A 128 -2.76 -10.13 3.84
CA SER A 128 -1.53 -9.86 4.58
C SER A 128 -0.71 -8.74 3.94
N THR A 129 -0.01 -7.99 4.77
CA THR A 129 0.93 -6.96 4.34
C THR A 129 2.05 -7.54 3.47
N ASN A 130 2.52 -8.75 3.81
CA ASN A 130 3.52 -9.44 3.03
C ASN A 130 3.06 -9.72 1.60
N PHE A 131 1.84 -10.25 1.40
CA PHE A 131 1.28 -10.46 0.06
C PHE A 131 1.23 -9.14 -0.74
N CYS A 132 0.70 -8.07 -0.14
CA CYS A 132 0.60 -6.77 -0.81
C CYS A 132 1.97 -6.20 -1.19
N GLY A 133 2.97 -6.36 -0.32
CA GLY A 133 4.31 -5.80 -0.53
C GLY A 133 5.21 -6.64 -1.43
N THR A 134 5.03 -7.99 -1.47
CA THR A 134 5.98 -8.88 -2.13
C THR A 134 5.45 -9.58 -3.38
N ALA A 135 4.14 -9.84 -3.48
CA ALA A 135 3.58 -10.51 -4.66
C ALA A 135 3.73 -9.67 -5.95
N CYS A 136 3.62 -8.33 -5.82
CA CYS A 136 3.84 -7.39 -6.93
C CYS A 136 5.07 -6.51 -6.66
N HIS A 137 6.18 -7.11 -6.23
CA HIS A 137 7.37 -6.42 -5.72
C HIS A 137 7.93 -5.33 -6.66
N GLN A 138 7.85 -5.49 -7.97
CA GLN A 138 8.32 -4.49 -8.93
C GLN A 138 7.55 -3.16 -8.81
N VAL A 139 6.25 -3.22 -8.56
CA VAL A 139 5.38 -2.03 -8.49
C VAL A 139 5.23 -1.55 -7.05
N MET A 140 5.08 -2.49 -6.11
CA MET A 140 4.80 -2.20 -4.70
C MET A 140 6.06 -2.12 -3.83
N GLY A 141 7.21 -2.51 -4.35
CA GLY A 141 8.48 -2.50 -3.63
C GLY A 141 8.80 -1.15 -2.97
N PRO A 142 8.68 -0.02 -3.69
CA PRO A 142 8.90 1.30 -3.11
C PRO A 142 7.98 1.61 -1.93
N GLU A 143 6.68 1.37 -2.10
CA GLU A 143 5.67 1.62 -1.07
C GLU A 143 5.86 0.69 0.15
N TYR A 144 6.22 -0.56 -0.10
CA TYR A 144 6.48 -1.54 0.95
C TYR A 144 7.76 -1.22 1.74
N ALA A 145 8.84 -0.83 1.06
CA ALA A 145 10.06 -0.39 1.72
C ALA A 145 9.81 0.85 2.60
N ALA A 146 9.06 1.84 2.09
CA ALA A 146 8.67 3.00 2.86
C ALA A 146 7.77 2.64 4.06
N TYR A 147 6.85 1.69 3.89
CA TYR A 147 5.99 1.18 4.97
C TYR A 147 6.79 0.52 6.11
N LEU A 148 7.79 -0.28 5.81
CA LEU A 148 8.59 -0.98 6.83
C LEU A 148 9.33 -0.02 7.78
N VAL A 149 9.57 1.22 7.35
CA VAL A 149 10.18 2.29 8.15
C VAL A 149 9.18 3.37 8.54
N GLY A 150 7.91 3.18 8.22
CA GLY A 150 6.84 4.19 8.27
C GLY A 150 6.33 4.59 9.66
N GLY A 151 7.06 4.30 10.72
CA GLY A 151 6.76 4.77 12.08
C GLY A 151 5.49 4.16 12.67
N ALA A 152 4.57 4.99 13.16
CA ALA A 152 3.40 4.56 13.93
C ALA A 152 2.45 3.62 13.16
N HIS A 153 2.41 3.67 11.84
CA HIS A 153 1.55 2.84 11.00
C HIS A 153 2.26 1.61 10.38
N ALA A 154 3.52 1.34 10.70
CA ALA A 154 4.28 0.20 10.19
C ALA A 154 3.71 -1.18 10.58
N GLN A 155 2.75 -1.24 11.51
CA GLN A 155 2.05 -2.46 11.91
C GLN A 155 0.58 -2.51 11.47
N VAL A 156 0.07 -1.44 10.85
CA VAL A 156 -1.29 -1.39 10.32
C VAL A 156 -1.33 -2.11 8.98
N ARG A 157 -2.25 -3.05 8.81
CA ARG A 157 -2.32 -3.84 7.57
C ARG A 157 -2.71 -2.96 6.37
N CYS A 158 -2.14 -3.23 5.22
CA CYS A 158 -2.46 -2.50 3.99
C CYS A 158 -3.97 -2.49 3.68
N VAL A 159 -4.65 -3.61 3.96
CA VAL A 159 -6.09 -3.76 3.70
C VAL A 159 -6.96 -2.86 4.56
N ASP A 160 -6.51 -2.47 5.75
CA ASP A 160 -7.29 -1.64 6.67
C ASP A 160 -7.49 -0.22 6.10
N CYS A 161 -6.53 0.27 5.29
CA CYS A 161 -6.63 1.56 4.59
C CYS A 161 -7.07 1.43 3.13
N HIS A 162 -6.65 0.36 2.41
CA HIS A 162 -6.83 0.28 0.95
C HIS A 162 -8.03 -0.57 0.50
N VAL A 163 -8.57 -1.43 1.34
CA VAL A 163 -9.71 -2.28 0.98
C VAL A 163 -11.01 -1.83 1.65
N GLY A 164 -10.93 -1.47 2.94
CA GLY A 164 -12.10 -1.16 3.76
C GLY A 164 -12.85 -2.41 4.21
N GLU A 165 -13.98 -2.22 4.89
CA GLU A 165 -14.77 -3.29 5.50
C GLU A 165 -15.91 -3.79 4.60
N GLY A 166 -16.39 -5.00 4.90
CA GLY A 166 -17.53 -5.62 4.26
C GLY A 166 -17.23 -6.39 2.98
N ALA A 167 -18.15 -7.28 2.61
CA ALA A 167 -18.01 -8.18 1.46
C ALA A 167 -17.90 -7.42 0.13
N GLY A 168 -18.70 -6.37 -0.05
CA GLY A 168 -18.69 -5.55 -1.26
C GLY A 168 -17.34 -4.89 -1.52
N ALA A 169 -16.70 -4.32 -0.47
CA ALA A 169 -15.40 -3.73 -0.56
C ALA A 169 -14.32 -4.76 -0.94
N LYS A 170 -14.37 -5.94 -0.34
CA LYS A 170 -13.46 -7.06 -0.66
C LYS A 170 -13.61 -7.55 -2.10
N ILE A 171 -14.83 -7.69 -2.60
CA ILE A 171 -15.10 -8.08 -4.00
C ILE A 171 -14.55 -7.01 -4.96
N ALA A 172 -14.84 -5.73 -4.71
CA ALA A 172 -14.34 -4.63 -5.53
C ALA A 172 -12.80 -4.57 -5.53
N ALA A 173 -12.15 -4.80 -4.38
CA ALA A 173 -10.69 -4.87 -4.27
C ALA A 173 -10.11 -6.05 -5.07
N LYS A 174 -10.73 -7.23 -5.06
CA LYS A 174 -10.30 -8.39 -5.86
C LYS A 174 -10.42 -8.11 -7.36
N TRP A 175 -11.52 -7.49 -7.79
CA TRP A 175 -11.70 -7.09 -9.19
C TRP A 175 -10.64 -6.08 -9.63
N ASN A 176 -10.38 -5.05 -8.81
CA ASN A 176 -9.33 -4.07 -9.07
C ASN A 176 -7.93 -4.72 -9.07
N GLY A 177 -7.66 -5.65 -8.15
CA GLY A 177 -6.43 -6.44 -8.11
C GLY A 177 -6.20 -7.26 -9.39
N THR A 178 -7.25 -7.88 -9.93
CA THR A 178 -7.17 -8.60 -11.21
C THR A 178 -6.82 -7.66 -12.36
N ARG A 179 -7.44 -6.46 -12.41
CA ARG A 179 -7.08 -5.43 -13.39
C ARG A 179 -5.61 -5.01 -13.25
N GLN A 180 -5.13 -4.80 -12.02
CA GLN A 180 -3.73 -4.44 -11.76
C GLN A 180 -2.76 -5.54 -12.20
N LEU A 181 -3.12 -6.81 -12.01
CA LEU A 181 -2.33 -7.94 -12.50
C LEU A 181 -2.21 -7.92 -14.03
N VAL A 182 -3.29 -7.65 -14.75
CA VAL A 182 -3.26 -7.50 -16.22
C VAL A 182 -2.34 -6.35 -16.61
N LEU A 183 -2.42 -5.20 -15.95
CA LEU A 183 -1.55 -4.06 -16.22
C LEU A 183 -0.07 -4.39 -15.94
N LEU A 184 0.21 -5.16 -14.90
CA LEU A 184 1.56 -5.64 -14.58
C LEU A 184 2.09 -6.57 -15.68
N LEU A 185 1.33 -7.61 -16.05
CA LEU A 185 1.71 -8.59 -17.06
C LEU A 185 1.90 -7.97 -18.44
N THR A 186 1.15 -6.94 -18.76
CA THR A 186 1.24 -6.20 -20.04
C THR A 186 2.19 -5.00 -19.97
N ASN A 187 2.86 -4.76 -18.83
CA ASN A 187 3.75 -3.62 -18.57
C ASN A 187 3.09 -2.25 -18.84
N ARG A 188 1.78 -2.13 -18.59
CA ARG A 188 0.97 -0.93 -18.82
C ARG A 188 0.62 -0.15 -17.54
N TYR A 189 1.28 -0.41 -16.45
CA TYR A 189 1.09 0.36 -15.22
C TYR A 189 1.83 1.71 -15.23
N SER A 190 1.29 2.70 -14.53
CA SER A 190 1.89 4.04 -14.45
C SER A 190 3.18 4.05 -13.65
N ARG A 191 4.16 4.82 -14.11
CA ARG A 191 5.42 5.08 -13.42
C ARG A 191 5.63 6.59 -13.27
N PRO A 192 5.65 7.13 -12.06
CA PRO A 192 5.37 6.46 -10.78
C PRO A 192 3.89 6.04 -10.64
N VAL A 193 3.59 5.22 -9.62
CA VAL A 193 2.22 4.86 -9.27
C VAL A 193 1.47 6.12 -8.84
N PRO A 194 0.21 6.34 -9.28
CA PRO A 194 -0.55 7.54 -8.90
C PRO A 194 -0.73 7.69 -7.38
N SER A 195 -0.45 8.87 -6.86
CA SER A 195 -0.75 9.24 -5.48
C SER A 195 -1.63 10.50 -5.48
N PRO A 196 -2.81 10.48 -4.87
CA PRO A 196 -3.47 9.35 -4.23
C PRO A 196 -3.94 8.28 -5.24
N PRO A 197 -4.10 7.02 -4.80
CA PRO A 197 -4.65 5.97 -5.64
C PRO A 197 -6.10 6.26 -6.04
N HIS A 198 -6.54 5.71 -7.20
CA HIS A 198 -7.87 6.03 -7.77
C HIS A 198 -9.05 5.61 -6.89
N ALA A 199 -8.90 4.57 -6.08
CA ALA A 199 -9.96 3.96 -5.29
C ALA A 199 -9.65 4.03 -3.77
N LEU A 200 -8.91 5.05 -3.34
CA LEU A 200 -8.69 5.23 -1.91
C LEU A 200 -10.00 5.58 -1.23
N LYS A 201 -10.28 4.88 -0.13
CA LYS A 201 -11.43 5.13 0.73
C LYS A 201 -11.33 6.46 1.45
N THR A 202 -12.45 6.97 1.92
CA THR A 202 -12.49 8.19 2.73
C THR A 202 -11.85 7.96 4.11
N SER A 203 -11.47 9.03 4.79
CA SER A 203 -10.94 8.91 6.15
C SER A 203 -11.96 8.35 7.14
N ALA A 204 -13.26 8.61 6.93
CA ALA A 204 -14.33 8.04 7.73
C ALA A 204 -14.42 6.51 7.62
N GLU A 205 -14.09 5.96 6.43
CA GLU A 205 -14.10 4.51 6.20
C GLU A 205 -12.80 3.82 6.64
N THR A 206 -11.74 4.57 6.96
CA THR A 206 -10.39 4.01 7.23
C THR A 206 -9.80 4.53 8.53
N CYS A 207 -9.52 5.83 8.61
CA CYS A 207 -8.80 6.43 9.74
C CYS A 207 -9.63 6.43 11.02
N GLU A 208 -10.93 6.74 10.89
CA GLU A 208 -11.84 6.90 12.01
C GLU A 208 -12.22 5.57 12.68
N ASN A 209 -11.87 4.43 12.08
CA ASN A 209 -11.95 3.12 12.73
C ASN A 209 -10.97 2.99 13.93
N CYS A 210 -9.90 3.78 13.95
CA CYS A 210 -8.90 3.78 15.03
C CYS A 210 -8.72 5.15 15.66
N HIS A 211 -8.91 6.24 14.91
CA HIS A 211 -8.74 7.61 15.36
C HIS A 211 -10.09 8.29 15.58
N ASN A 212 -10.25 8.90 16.76
CA ASN A 212 -11.43 9.73 17.03
C ASN A 212 -11.21 11.13 16.44
N ARG A 213 -12.01 11.51 15.45
CA ARG A 213 -11.99 12.81 14.80
C ARG A 213 -12.24 13.98 15.76
N GLU A 214 -13.07 13.78 16.78
CA GLU A 214 -13.45 14.80 17.76
C GLU A 214 -12.49 14.88 18.96
N HIS A 215 -11.46 14.02 19.00
CA HIS A 215 -10.50 14.04 20.10
C HIS A 215 -9.63 15.30 20.06
N ASP A 216 -9.54 15.99 21.19
CA ASP A 216 -8.59 17.09 21.32
C ASP A 216 -7.18 16.54 21.58
N TYR A 217 -6.35 16.61 20.55
CA TYR A 217 -4.96 16.19 20.63
C TYR A 217 -4.05 17.18 21.39
N GLY A 218 -4.59 18.33 21.82
CA GLY A 218 -3.85 19.36 22.52
C GLY A 218 -2.69 19.94 21.71
N ASN A 219 -1.63 20.28 22.39
CA ASN A 219 -0.39 20.75 21.78
C ASN A 219 0.62 19.61 21.69
N ARG A 220 1.48 19.62 20.67
CA ARG A 220 2.55 18.63 20.47
C ARG A 220 3.86 19.31 20.20
N LEU A 221 4.91 18.87 20.88
CA LEU A 221 6.27 19.30 20.59
C LEU A 221 6.73 18.64 19.29
N TRP A 222 7.14 19.44 18.33
CA TRP A 222 7.78 19.00 17.10
C TRP A 222 9.25 19.41 17.14
N ARG A 223 10.15 18.50 16.78
CA ARG A 223 11.60 18.72 16.80
C ARG A 223 12.22 18.24 15.50
N GLN A 224 13.21 18.99 15.03
CA GLN A 224 14.04 18.62 13.90
C GLN A 224 15.49 18.99 14.21
N SER A 225 16.38 18.04 14.01
CA SER A 225 17.82 18.28 14.07
C SER A 225 18.35 18.48 12.65
N ARG A 226 19.31 19.38 12.52
CA ARG A 226 20.11 19.59 11.32
C ARG A 226 21.57 19.69 11.74
N PHE A 227 22.50 19.48 10.82
CA PHE A 227 23.93 19.57 11.08
C PHE A 227 24.57 20.61 10.18
N ASP A 228 25.40 21.48 10.76
CA ASP A 228 26.20 22.45 10.02
C ASP A 228 27.46 21.82 9.41
N ASP A 229 28.26 22.62 8.72
CA ASP A 229 29.49 22.18 8.09
C ASP A 229 30.62 21.81 9.09
N ALA A 230 30.50 22.25 10.32
CA ALA A 230 31.44 21.89 11.41
C ALA A 230 31.02 20.59 12.10
N GLY A 231 29.82 20.05 11.75
CA GLY A 231 29.21 18.86 12.39
C GLY A 231 28.49 19.19 13.69
N GLU A 232 28.20 20.47 13.95
CA GLU A 232 27.44 20.89 15.11
C GLU A 232 25.97 20.67 14.87
N ARG A 233 25.29 20.12 15.89
CA ARG A 233 23.84 19.85 15.84
C ARG A 233 23.07 21.15 16.11
N LEU A 234 22.20 21.49 15.19
CA LEU A 234 21.27 22.61 15.26
C LEU A 234 19.86 22.06 15.45
N GLU A 235 19.13 22.59 16.42
CA GLU A 235 17.78 22.16 16.77
C GLU A 235 16.77 23.22 16.36
N THR A 236 15.70 22.75 15.70
CA THR A 236 14.49 23.53 15.53
C THR A 236 13.38 22.87 16.37
N ALA A 237 12.70 23.63 17.19
CA ALA A 237 11.61 23.13 18.00
C ALA A 237 10.39 24.06 17.94
N LEU A 238 9.23 23.45 17.78
CA LEU A 238 7.94 24.12 17.68
C LEU A 238 6.94 23.44 18.62
N VAL A 239 6.07 24.22 19.25
CA VAL A 239 4.85 23.71 19.90
C VAL A 239 3.71 23.81 18.87
N MET A 240 3.37 22.70 18.26
CA MET A 240 2.26 22.59 17.30
C MET A 240 0.93 22.62 18.04
N LYS A 241 0.03 23.52 17.67
CA LYS A 241 -1.33 23.65 18.24
C LYS A 241 -2.29 22.67 17.55
N VAL A 242 -2.03 21.37 17.68
CA VAL A 242 -2.68 20.29 16.92
C VAL A 242 -4.20 20.29 17.11
N GLY A 243 -4.68 20.41 18.37
CA GLY A 243 -6.11 20.47 18.67
C GLY A 243 -6.80 21.66 17.99
N ARG A 244 -6.13 22.83 17.99
CA ARG A 244 -6.65 24.03 17.28
C ARG A 244 -6.70 23.84 15.77
N ILE A 245 -5.65 23.24 15.17
CA ILE A 245 -5.61 22.95 13.72
C ILE A 245 -6.74 22.00 13.35
N HIS A 246 -6.88 20.88 14.07
CA HIS A 246 -7.95 19.92 13.82
C HIS A 246 -9.34 20.53 14.03
N GLY A 247 -9.54 21.28 15.11
CA GLY A 247 -10.81 21.96 15.38
C GLY A 247 -11.21 22.97 14.29
N ALA A 248 -10.24 23.69 13.72
CA ALA A 248 -10.49 24.64 12.64
C ALA A 248 -10.87 23.98 11.31
N HIS A 249 -10.35 22.77 11.02
CA HIS A 249 -10.53 22.10 9.73
C HIS A 249 -11.55 20.96 9.76
N LEU A 250 -11.57 20.19 10.84
CA LEU A 250 -12.33 18.96 10.95
C LEU A 250 -13.24 18.89 12.20
N GLY A 251 -13.34 20.00 12.95
CA GLY A 251 -14.16 20.09 14.17
C GLY A 251 -15.65 19.87 13.90
N LYS A 252 -16.39 19.58 14.97
CA LYS A 252 -17.83 19.32 14.90
C LYS A 252 -18.59 20.41 14.15
N GLY A 253 -19.39 20.02 13.16
CA GLY A 253 -20.15 20.95 12.32
C GLY A 253 -19.30 21.73 11.31
N ARG A 254 -18.00 21.48 11.21
CA ARG A 254 -17.14 22.06 10.18
C ARG A 254 -17.15 21.21 8.93
N ARG A 255 -17.47 21.82 7.81
CA ARG A 255 -17.38 21.23 6.49
C ARG A 255 -16.65 22.18 5.56
N ILE A 256 -15.54 21.72 5.02
CA ILE A 256 -14.73 22.49 4.07
C ILE A 256 -14.71 21.73 2.76
N VAL A 257 -15.11 22.38 1.69
CA VAL A 257 -15.03 21.83 0.33
C VAL A 257 -14.02 22.66 -0.45
N TYR A 258 -13.14 21.99 -1.15
CA TYR A 258 -12.14 22.66 -1.97
C TYR A 258 -12.14 22.14 -3.40
N ARG A 259 -11.61 22.94 -4.32
CA ARG A 259 -11.31 22.57 -5.70
C ARG A 259 -9.81 22.67 -5.94
N ALA A 260 -9.22 21.61 -6.50
CA ALA A 260 -7.82 21.55 -6.90
C ALA A 260 -7.69 21.48 -8.42
N ALA A 261 -6.64 22.09 -8.97
CA ALA A 261 -6.30 22.01 -10.38
C ALA A 261 -5.77 20.63 -10.78
N ASP A 262 -5.08 19.96 -9.83
CA ASP A 262 -4.43 18.70 -10.07
C ASP A 262 -4.89 17.61 -9.08
N ARG A 263 -4.80 16.36 -9.52
CA ARG A 263 -5.21 15.20 -8.72
C ARG A 263 -4.36 15.00 -7.45
N GLN A 264 -3.12 15.44 -7.48
CA GLN A 264 -2.21 15.33 -6.33
C GLN A 264 -2.51 16.42 -5.28
N ARG A 265 -3.44 17.33 -5.60
CA ARG A 265 -3.87 18.41 -4.71
C ARG A 265 -2.72 19.35 -4.31
N LYS A 266 -1.81 19.58 -5.25
CA LYS A 266 -0.68 20.51 -5.07
C LYS A 266 -1.11 21.96 -5.21
N THR A 267 -2.04 22.22 -6.13
CA THR A 267 -2.52 23.56 -6.47
C THR A 267 -4.01 23.68 -6.15
N MET A 268 -4.35 24.51 -5.18
CA MET A 268 -5.73 24.80 -4.79
C MET A 268 -6.26 25.98 -5.59
N VAL A 269 -7.51 25.87 -6.07
CA VAL A 269 -8.18 26.89 -6.91
C VAL A 269 -9.30 27.57 -6.16
N ALA A 270 -9.98 26.85 -5.28
CA ALA A 270 -11.02 27.44 -4.43
C ALA A 270 -11.16 26.64 -3.13
N VAL A 271 -11.56 27.30 -2.07
CA VAL A 271 -11.90 26.72 -0.78
C VAL A 271 -13.18 27.38 -0.27
N ARG A 272 -14.18 26.57 0.09
CA ARG A 272 -15.44 27.01 0.66
C ARG A 272 -15.65 26.39 2.03
N VAL A 273 -15.85 27.22 3.02
CA VAL A 273 -16.27 26.80 4.36
C VAL A 273 -17.79 26.83 4.42
N GLU A 274 -18.44 25.75 4.79
CA GLU A 274 -19.90 25.70 4.92
C GLU A 274 -20.34 26.70 6.01
N HIS A 275 -21.34 27.51 5.68
CA HIS A 275 -21.80 28.65 6.51
C HIS A 275 -20.70 29.70 6.82
N GLY A 276 -19.70 29.83 5.96
CA GLY A 276 -18.58 30.78 6.13
C GLY A 276 -18.09 31.38 4.82
N ASP A 277 -16.81 31.74 4.82
CA ASP A 277 -16.17 32.41 3.68
C ASP A 277 -15.92 31.43 2.51
N GLU A 278 -15.99 31.99 1.29
CA GLU A 278 -15.55 31.32 0.07
C GLU A 278 -14.33 32.07 -0.49
N TYR A 279 -13.25 31.35 -0.70
CA TYR A 279 -11.99 31.83 -1.23
C TYR A 279 -11.77 31.27 -2.63
N GLY A 280 -11.47 32.13 -3.59
CA GLY A 280 -11.17 31.76 -4.97
C GLY A 280 -9.81 32.28 -5.41
N GLY A 281 -9.15 31.53 -6.24
CA GLY A 281 -7.90 31.87 -6.92
C GLY A 281 -8.02 31.77 -8.43
N ALA A 282 -6.92 31.97 -9.13
CA ALA A 282 -6.86 31.82 -10.58
C ALA A 282 -6.91 30.35 -11.00
N GLY A 283 -7.60 30.05 -12.11
CA GLY A 283 -7.61 28.73 -12.75
C GLY A 283 -8.94 27.99 -12.66
N THR A 284 -9.00 26.86 -13.36
CA THR A 284 -10.14 25.94 -13.38
C THR A 284 -9.84 24.73 -12.52
N GLY A 285 -10.61 24.52 -11.46
CA GLY A 285 -10.48 23.35 -10.60
C GLY A 285 -11.20 22.14 -11.21
N ALA A 286 -10.44 21.09 -11.54
CA ALA A 286 -11.00 19.86 -12.10
C ALA A 286 -11.44 18.85 -11.01
N PHE A 287 -10.97 19.00 -9.79
CA PHE A 287 -11.18 18.05 -8.70
C PHE A 287 -11.81 18.76 -7.51
N GLU A 288 -13.09 18.51 -7.26
CA GLU A 288 -13.79 19.00 -6.07
C GLU A 288 -13.87 17.88 -5.03
N ARG A 289 -13.64 18.24 -3.77
CA ARG A 289 -13.64 17.29 -2.67
C ARG A 289 -13.95 17.96 -1.33
N GLU A 290 -14.61 17.25 -0.45
CA GLU A 290 -14.69 17.60 0.96
C GLU A 290 -13.37 17.25 1.66
N MET A 291 -12.86 18.17 2.48
CA MET A 291 -11.63 18.04 3.23
C MET A 291 -11.74 16.94 4.30
N ASP A 292 -10.73 16.08 4.36
CA ASP A 292 -10.60 15.05 5.38
C ASP A 292 -9.14 14.91 5.86
N CYS A 293 -8.88 13.91 6.72
CA CYS A 293 -7.55 13.65 7.27
C CYS A 293 -6.48 13.46 6.20
N LEU A 294 -6.85 12.86 5.05
CA LEU A 294 -5.94 12.56 3.95
C LEU A 294 -5.51 13.78 3.13
N ASP A 295 -6.07 14.97 3.41
CA ASP A 295 -5.66 16.20 2.74
C ASP A 295 -4.41 16.82 3.36
N CYS A 296 -4.16 16.50 4.63
CA CYS A 296 -2.93 16.87 5.34
C CYS A 296 -2.05 15.63 5.55
N HIS A 297 -2.60 14.54 6.06
CA HIS A 297 -1.90 13.27 6.30
C HIS A 297 -1.99 12.36 5.06
N ASN A 298 -1.48 12.83 3.93
CA ASN A 298 -1.65 12.15 2.63
C ASN A 298 -0.83 10.87 2.46
N ARG A 299 0.18 10.63 3.29
CA ARG A 299 1.03 9.42 3.26
C ARG A 299 1.40 8.94 4.67
N PRO A 300 0.43 8.55 5.49
CA PRO A 300 0.67 8.29 6.91
C PRO A 300 1.47 7.01 7.19
N ALA A 301 1.41 6.01 6.30
CA ALA A 301 2.04 4.71 6.51
C ALA A 301 3.30 4.46 5.66
N HIS A 302 3.47 5.17 4.55
CA HIS A 302 4.57 4.96 3.60
C HIS A 302 5.05 6.30 3.03
N ALA A 303 5.55 7.15 3.93
CA ALA A 303 6.14 8.44 3.58
C ALA A 303 7.50 8.25 2.90
N PHE A 304 7.74 9.01 1.83
CA PHE A 304 9.07 9.15 1.24
C PHE A 304 9.73 10.39 1.82
N GLU A 305 10.92 10.23 2.36
CA GLU A 305 11.69 11.34 2.90
C GLU A 305 12.38 12.14 1.79
N THR A 306 12.71 13.39 2.07
CA THR A 306 13.70 14.11 1.29
C THR A 306 15.12 13.65 1.67
N ALA A 307 16.09 13.86 0.80
CA ALA A 307 17.50 13.50 1.09
C ALA A 307 18.01 14.21 2.35
N GLU A 308 17.61 15.47 2.53
CA GLU A 308 17.97 16.27 3.70
C GLU A 308 17.46 15.64 4.99
N ARG A 309 16.17 15.29 5.06
CA ARG A 309 15.56 14.67 6.25
C ARG A 309 16.19 13.32 6.55
N ALA A 310 16.41 12.50 5.53
CA ALA A 310 17.01 11.19 5.68
C ALA A 310 18.44 11.29 6.25
N VAL A 311 19.27 12.19 5.71
CA VAL A 311 20.64 12.41 6.18
C VAL A 311 20.64 12.97 7.60
N ASP A 312 19.85 14.01 7.88
CA ASP A 312 19.79 14.65 9.20
C ASP A 312 19.30 13.67 10.28
N ARG A 313 18.31 12.84 9.97
CA ARG A 313 17.81 11.78 10.87
C ARG A 313 18.90 10.76 11.20
N GLU A 314 19.62 10.29 10.19
CA GLU A 314 20.70 9.30 10.39
C GLU A 314 21.91 9.88 11.13
N MET A 315 22.23 11.14 10.87
CA MET A 315 23.26 11.85 11.64
C MET A 315 22.80 12.03 13.11
N ALA A 316 21.56 12.43 13.35
CA ALA A 316 21.02 12.57 14.71
C ALA A 316 21.00 11.24 15.49
N ALA A 317 20.76 10.12 14.78
CA ALA A 317 20.83 8.77 15.34
C ALA A 317 22.25 8.21 15.50
N GLY A 318 23.28 8.93 15.04
CA GLY A 318 24.69 8.48 15.06
C GLY A 318 25.03 7.40 14.06
N ALA A 319 24.13 7.07 13.13
CA ALA A 319 24.37 6.11 12.05
C ALA A 319 25.17 6.68 10.88
N LEU A 320 25.19 8.00 10.76
CA LEU A 320 26.07 8.76 9.88
C LEU A 320 27.00 9.66 10.69
N PRO A 321 28.21 9.97 10.18
CA PRO A 321 29.20 10.78 10.86
C PRO A 321 28.68 12.18 11.23
N GLN A 322 28.83 12.54 12.50
CA GLN A 322 28.51 13.90 12.96
C GLN A 322 29.74 14.81 12.94
N ARG A 323 30.93 14.25 13.28
CA ARG A 323 32.17 15.02 13.49
C ARG A 323 33.06 15.12 12.28
N VAL A 324 32.72 14.44 11.17
CA VAL A 324 33.47 14.57 9.93
C VAL A 324 33.13 15.91 9.28
N PRO A 325 34.07 16.79 9.04
CA PRO A 325 33.80 18.13 8.51
C PRO A 325 33.02 18.08 7.19
N ARG A 326 32.00 18.91 7.05
CA ARG A 326 31.15 19.06 5.85
C ARG A 326 30.44 17.77 5.42
N PHE A 327 30.28 16.82 6.35
CA PHE A 327 29.69 15.51 6.00
C PHE A 327 28.27 15.64 5.39
N ARG A 328 27.40 16.43 6.04
CA ARG A 328 26.05 16.67 5.53
C ARG A 328 26.05 17.17 4.08
N ARG A 329 26.89 18.15 3.79
CA ARG A 329 27.04 18.73 2.43
C ARG A 329 27.52 17.68 1.43
N ALA A 330 28.52 16.88 1.78
CA ALA A 330 29.05 15.80 0.95
C ALA A 330 27.99 14.73 0.67
N ALA A 331 27.29 14.29 1.70
CA ALA A 331 26.23 13.30 1.60
C ALA A 331 25.11 13.77 0.65
N LEU A 332 24.62 15.00 0.81
CA LEU A 332 23.59 15.57 -0.05
C LEU A 332 24.08 15.73 -1.50
N ALA A 333 25.32 16.18 -1.70
CA ALA A 333 25.90 16.28 -3.05
C ALA A 333 26.00 14.93 -3.75
N VAL A 334 26.27 13.85 -3.01
CA VAL A 334 26.29 12.48 -3.54
C VAL A 334 24.88 11.99 -3.83
N LEU A 335 23.94 12.17 -2.92
CA LEU A 335 22.56 11.70 -3.07
C LEU A 335 21.75 12.48 -4.13
N ALA A 336 22.11 13.72 -4.42
CA ALA A 336 21.49 14.55 -5.45
C ALA A 336 21.88 14.12 -6.88
N LYS A 337 22.94 13.31 -7.05
CA LYS A 337 23.31 12.81 -8.38
C LYS A 337 22.26 11.84 -8.90
N GLY A 338 21.94 11.95 -10.18
CA GLY A 338 21.13 10.94 -10.88
C GLY A 338 21.99 9.71 -11.17
N TYR A 339 21.51 8.54 -10.75
CA TYR A 339 22.11 7.25 -11.09
C TYR A 339 21.18 6.49 -12.04
N ALA A 340 21.75 5.88 -13.09
CA ALA A 340 20.98 5.25 -14.16
C ALA A 340 20.15 4.05 -13.68
N SER A 341 20.66 3.32 -12.67
CA SER A 341 19.98 2.18 -12.07
C SER A 341 20.38 2.03 -10.60
N ARG A 342 19.72 1.14 -9.88
CA ARG A 342 20.04 0.79 -8.49
C ARG A 342 21.40 0.10 -8.38
N GLU A 343 21.78 -0.68 -9.38
CA GLU A 343 23.08 -1.34 -9.49
C GLU A 343 24.20 -0.29 -9.70
N ALA A 344 23.99 0.67 -10.60
CA ALA A 344 24.90 1.78 -10.80
C ALA A 344 25.07 2.63 -9.52
N ALA A 345 23.97 2.87 -8.78
CA ALA A 345 24.01 3.56 -7.51
C ALA A 345 24.79 2.76 -6.46
N ALA A 346 24.68 1.44 -6.43
CA ALA A 346 25.38 0.57 -5.49
C ALA A 346 26.90 0.65 -5.62
N GLU A 347 27.37 0.78 -6.85
CA GLU A 347 28.80 0.95 -7.13
C GLU A 347 29.27 2.39 -6.89
N GLN A 348 28.47 3.37 -7.37
CA GLN A 348 28.94 4.75 -7.48
C GLN A 348 28.76 5.57 -6.19
N ILE A 349 27.72 5.34 -5.38
CA ILE A 349 27.47 6.14 -4.17
C ILE A 349 28.63 6.05 -3.16
N PRO A 350 29.10 4.85 -2.76
CA PRO A 350 30.24 4.78 -1.84
C PRO A 350 31.52 5.40 -2.43
N ALA A 351 31.79 5.14 -3.70
CA ALA A 351 32.95 5.68 -4.41
C ALA A 351 32.89 7.22 -4.53
N ALA A 352 31.70 7.77 -4.82
CA ALA A 352 31.52 9.21 -4.95
C ALA A 352 31.74 9.97 -3.64
N LEU A 353 31.37 9.38 -2.49
CA LEU A 353 31.64 9.98 -1.19
C LEU A 353 33.14 10.05 -0.92
N LEU A 354 33.88 8.98 -1.16
CA LEU A 354 35.31 8.94 -0.99
C LEU A 354 36.03 9.92 -1.96
N ALA A 355 35.56 9.95 -3.22
CA ALA A 355 36.08 10.89 -4.22
C ALA A 355 35.84 12.36 -3.82
N TYR A 356 34.67 12.67 -3.26
CA TYR A 356 34.38 14.01 -2.75
C TYR A 356 35.38 14.44 -1.69
N TYR A 357 35.65 13.58 -0.71
CA TYR A 357 36.63 13.91 0.35
C TYR A 357 38.07 13.95 -0.14
N LYS A 358 38.45 13.03 -1.04
CA LYS A 358 39.79 13.08 -1.66
C LYS A 358 40.06 14.40 -2.36
N GLN A 359 39.03 14.99 -2.98
CA GLN A 359 39.15 16.26 -3.71
C GLN A 359 39.01 17.48 -2.81
N ASN A 360 38.10 17.48 -1.83
CA ASN A 360 37.70 18.70 -1.11
C ASN A 360 38.22 18.78 0.33
N ALA A 361 38.65 17.64 0.91
CA ALA A 361 39.16 17.57 2.27
C ALA A 361 40.09 16.34 2.44
N PRO A 362 41.29 16.33 1.80
CA PRO A 362 42.16 15.16 1.78
C PRO A 362 42.63 14.74 3.18
N ASP A 363 42.84 15.66 4.10
CA ASP A 363 43.22 15.34 5.48
C ASP A 363 42.10 14.61 6.22
N ALA A 364 40.85 15.05 6.05
CA ALA A 364 39.69 14.36 6.61
C ALA A 364 39.50 12.98 5.97
N MET A 365 39.80 12.81 4.68
CA MET A 365 39.78 11.52 4.00
C MET A 365 40.76 10.53 4.64
N VAL A 366 41.97 10.96 5.00
CA VAL A 366 42.96 10.09 5.65
C VAL A 366 42.51 9.74 7.07
N LEU A 367 42.13 10.77 7.84
CA LEU A 367 41.79 10.63 9.26
C LEU A 367 40.50 9.78 9.49
N HIS A 368 39.49 9.91 8.63
CA HIS A 368 38.16 9.30 8.79
C HIS A 368 37.82 8.23 7.74
N ARG A 369 38.80 7.66 7.07
CA ARG A 369 38.62 6.76 5.93
C ARG A 369 37.60 5.63 6.21
N THR A 370 37.81 4.88 7.27
CA THR A 370 36.93 3.75 7.63
C THR A 370 35.51 4.21 7.98
N GLU A 371 35.36 5.37 8.58
CA GLU A 371 34.05 5.96 8.90
C GLU A 371 33.34 6.40 7.62
N LEU A 372 34.06 7.01 6.67
CA LEU A 372 33.52 7.40 5.36
C LEU A 372 33.14 6.19 4.49
N GLU A 373 33.89 5.08 4.54
CA GLU A 373 33.54 3.85 3.84
C GLU A 373 32.23 3.27 4.37
N ARG A 374 32.03 3.21 5.69
CA ARG A 374 30.77 2.79 6.33
C ARG A 374 29.64 3.75 5.99
N ALA A 375 29.89 5.05 6.04
CA ALA A 375 28.91 6.06 5.69
C ALA A 375 28.47 5.96 4.23
N GLY A 376 29.36 5.64 3.30
CA GLY A 376 29.03 5.40 1.90
C GLY A 376 28.01 4.26 1.72
N GLN A 377 28.17 3.17 2.46
CA GLN A 377 27.20 2.06 2.46
C GLN A 377 25.85 2.48 3.08
N ARG A 378 25.89 3.30 4.14
CA ARG A 378 24.65 3.80 4.73
C ARG A 378 23.91 4.76 3.81
N LEU A 379 24.61 5.65 3.10
CA LEU A 379 24.01 6.52 2.08
C LEU A 379 23.39 5.71 0.93
N LEU A 380 24.06 4.63 0.50
CA LEU A 380 23.49 3.71 -0.47
C LEU A 380 22.17 3.10 0.02
N ALA A 381 22.13 2.64 1.27
CA ALA A 381 20.91 2.09 1.85
C ALA A 381 19.77 3.12 1.87
N LEU A 382 20.05 4.38 2.24
CA LEU A 382 19.07 5.48 2.19
C LEU A 382 18.59 5.76 0.77
N TYR A 383 19.49 5.75 -0.21
CA TYR A 383 19.15 5.94 -1.61
C TYR A 383 18.23 4.81 -2.09
N GLN A 384 18.61 3.56 -1.85
CA GLN A 384 17.85 2.39 -2.26
C GLN A 384 16.47 2.29 -1.61
N GLN A 385 16.29 2.89 -0.44
CA GLN A 385 15.00 2.96 0.25
C GLN A 385 14.05 3.98 -0.40
N ASN A 386 14.57 5.08 -0.95
CA ASN A 386 13.76 6.22 -1.39
C ASN A 386 13.75 6.46 -2.91
N VAL A 387 14.72 5.89 -3.64
CA VAL A 387 14.90 6.15 -5.08
C VAL A 387 14.80 4.87 -5.88
N TYR A 388 13.90 4.89 -6.87
CA TYR A 388 13.60 3.75 -7.75
C TYR A 388 13.52 4.25 -9.19
N PRO A 389 14.65 4.32 -9.91
CA PRO A 389 14.71 4.85 -11.27
C PRO A 389 13.76 4.14 -12.24
N GLU A 390 13.62 2.80 -12.10
CA GLU A 390 12.71 1.96 -12.88
C GLU A 390 11.23 2.32 -12.70
N MET A 391 10.89 2.89 -11.53
CA MET A 391 9.56 3.40 -11.21
C MET A 391 9.42 4.91 -11.41
N LYS A 392 10.48 5.58 -11.91
CA LYS A 392 10.58 7.05 -12.02
C LYS A 392 10.32 7.75 -10.68
N LEU A 393 10.75 7.11 -9.60
CA LEU A 393 10.69 7.65 -8.24
C LEU A 393 12.05 8.18 -7.82
N THR A 394 12.07 9.40 -7.34
CA THR A 394 13.24 10.07 -6.76
C THR A 394 12.83 10.83 -5.51
N TRP A 395 13.81 11.43 -4.85
CA TRP A 395 13.57 12.32 -3.72
C TRP A 395 12.48 13.36 -4.04
N GLY A 396 11.51 13.54 -3.14
CA GLY A 396 10.42 14.50 -3.32
C GLY A 396 9.34 14.16 -4.36
N SER A 397 9.38 12.96 -4.98
CA SER A 397 8.34 12.55 -5.96
C SER A 397 6.93 12.57 -5.37
N TYR A 398 6.80 12.26 -4.08
CA TYR A 398 5.54 12.28 -3.36
C TYR A 398 5.63 13.26 -2.17
N PRO A 399 5.27 14.53 -2.36
CA PRO A 399 5.33 15.51 -1.29
C PRO A 399 4.36 15.17 -0.17
N GLN A 400 4.75 15.42 1.07
CA GLN A 400 3.89 15.38 2.23
C GLN A 400 3.17 16.72 2.39
N HIS A 401 1.91 16.66 2.85
CA HIS A 401 1.08 17.86 3.00
C HIS A 401 0.94 18.35 4.45
N ASN A 402 1.55 17.66 5.41
CA ASN A 402 1.45 17.95 6.85
C ASN A 402 2.55 18.91 7.34
N GLY A 403 2.73 20.02 6.68
CA GLY A 403 3.74 21.02 7.02
C GLY A 403 3.95 21.97 5.87
N HIS A 404 5.04 22.72 5.86
CA HIS A 404 5.37 23.67 4.78
C HIS A 404 6.89 23.81 4.54
N THR A 405 7.70 22.90 5.10
CA THR A 405 9.16 22.95 4.96
C THR A 405 9.66 22.22 3.71
N ASP A 406 9.10 21.03 3.43
CA ASP A 406 9.54 20.20 2.29
C ASP A 406 8.62 20.36 1.07
N SER A 407 7.45 20.88 1.28
CA SER A 407 6.42 21.15 0.26
C SER A 407 5.56 22.33 0.73
N PRO A 408 4.77 22.96 -0.15
CA PRO A 408 3.85 24.02 0.27
C PRO A 408 2.90 23.59 1.40
N GLY A 409 2.50 22.31 1.47
CA GLY A 409 1.71 21.76 2.56
C GLY A 409 0.50 22.63 2.94
N CYS A 410 0.52 23.22 4.13
CA CYS A 410 -0.54 24.12 4.60
C CYS A 410 -0.68 25.37 3.72
N PHE A 411 0.41 25.85 3.15
CA PHE A 411 0.40 27.04 2.28
C PHE A 411 -0.16 26.79 0.88
N ARG A 412 -0.63 25.57 0.58
CA ARG A 412 -1.48 25.34 -0.60
C ARG A 412 -2.80 26.11 -0.52
N CYS A 413 -3.31 26.32 0.71
CA CYS A 413 -4.54 27.07 0.98
C CYS A 413 -4.26 28.37 1.72
N HIS A 414 -3.35 28.35 2.70
CA HIS A 414 -2.97 29.52 3.49
C HIS A 414 -1.95 30.38 2.75
N ASN A 415 -2.37 31.01 1.65
CA ASN A 415 -1.55 31.84 0.77
C ASN A 415 -2.30 33.11 0.37
N GLU A 416 -1.62 34.01 -0.32
CA GLU A 416 -2.21 35.27 -0.80
C GLU A 416 -2.99 35.15 -2.12
N GLU A 417 -2.96 33.97 -2.75
CA GLU A 417 -3.63 33.74 -4.04
C GLU A 417 -5.12 33.47 -3.88
N LEU A 418 -5.50 32.79 -2.79
CA LEU A 418 -6.90 32.48 -2.47
C LEU A 418 -7.53 33.59 -1.66
N LYS A 419 -8.48 34.32 -2.28
CA LYS A 419 -9.13 35.51 -1.69
C LYS A 419 -10.64 35.37 -1.75
N THR A 420 -11.31 35.97 -0.75
CA THR A 420 -12.74 36.21 -0.82
C THR A 420 -13.03 37.34 -1.84
N LYS A 421 -14.29 37.53 -2.19
CA LYS A 421 -14.72 38.66 -3.04
C LYS A 421 -14.36 40.03 -2.43
N SER A 422 -14.21 40.12 -1.10
CA SER A 422 -13.76 41.32 -0.40
C SER A 422 -12.24 41.47 -0.30
N GLY A 423 -11.48 40.55 -0.88
CA GLY A 423 -9.99 40.56 -0.85
C GLY A 423 -9.35 39.94 0.41
N LYS A 424 -10.15 39.39 1.34
CA LYS A 424 -9.65 38.74 2.54
C LYS A 424 -8.96 37.42 2.17
N THR A 425 -7.75 37.16 2.70
CA THR A 425 -7.00 35.93 2.57
C THR A 425 -7.19 35.01 3.79
N MET A 426 -6.85 33.73 3.67
CA MET A 426 -6.73 32.85 4.82
C MET A 426 -5.53 33.29 5.68
N THR A 427 -5.63 33.05 6.99
CA THR A 427 -4.55 33.43 7.91
C THR A 427 -3.22 32.75 7.57
N GLN A 428 -2.16 33.53 7.55
CA GLN A 428 -0.76 33.07 7.45
C GLN A 428 0.03 33.36 8.74
N ASP A 429 -0.68 33.80 9.79
CA ASP A 429 -0.08 34.03 11.10
C ASP A 429 0.49 32.74 11.67
N CYS A 430 1.80 32.73 11.90
CA CYS A 430 2.56 31.59 12.40
C CYS A 430 1.98 31.07 13.73
N GLU A 431 1.60 32.01 14.62
CA GLU A 431 1.07 31.65 15.93
C GLU A 431 -0.32 31.00 15.88
N SER A 432 -1.02 31.11 14.76
CA SER A 432 -2.29 30.39 14.58
C SER A 432 -2.11 28.89 14.57
N CYS A 433 -0.96 28.37 14.10
CA CYS A 433 -0.66 26.95 13.93
C CYS A 433 0.36 26.41 14.93
N HIS A 434 1.39 27.19 15.29
CA HIS A 434 2.45 26.75 16.18
C HIS A 434 3.11 27.94 16.90
N LYS A 435 3.79 27.65 18.03
CA LYS A 435 4.70 28.57 18.69
C LYS A 435 6.12 28.12 18.43
N VAL A 436 6.97 29.01 17.91
CA VAL A 436 8.38 28.75 17.70
C VAL A 436 9.10 28.84 19.06
N LEU A 437 9.87 27.80 19.40
CA LEU A 437 10.73 27.79 20.57
C LEU A 437 12.18 28.14 20.21
N GLY A 438 12.61 27.80 19.00
CA GLY A 438 13.89 28.14 18.43
C GLY A 438 14.04 27.52 17.05
N VAL A 439 14.90 28.12 16.20
CA VAL A 439 15.13 27.70 14.81
C VAL A 439 16.64 27.60 14.59
N GLU A 440 17.11 26.41 14.26
CA GLU A 440 18.52 26.10 13.98
C GLU A 440 19.47 26.62 15.08
N GLU A 441 19.11 26.43 16.34
CA GLU A 441 19.88 26.87 17.49
C GLU A 441 20.74 25.74 18.07
N LYS A 442 21.99 26.08 18.44
CA LYS A 442 22.82 25.18 19.24
C LYS A 442 22.32 25.17 20.68
N ASN A 443 22.15 23.99 21.25
CA ASN A 443 21.77 23.83 22.66
C ASN A 443 20.50 24.62 23.07
N LEU A 444 19.43 24.47 22.30
CA LEU A 444 18.16 25.18 22.51
C LEU A 444 17.70 25.11 23.97
N ALA A 445 17.74 26.24 24.70
CA ALA A 445 17.47 26.32 26.12
C ALA A 445 16.05 25.81 26.47
N ALA A 446 15.07 26.16 25.65
CA ALA A 446 13.67 25.74 25.84
C ALA A 446 13.48 24.20 25.89
N LEU A 447 14.33 23.40 25.22
CA LEU A 447 14.28 21.95 25.29
C LEU A 447 14.80 21.39 26.62
N ARG A 448 15.77 22.08 27.25
CA ARG A 448 16.31 21.70 28.56
C ARG A 448 15.25 21.91 29.67
N GLU A 449 14.47 22.99 29.58
CA GLU A 449 13.38 23.30 30.50
C GLU A 449 12.21 22.30 30.39
N LEU A 450 12.01 21.70 29.21
CA LEU A 450 11.00 20.69 28.94
C LEU A 450 11.43 19.24 29.27
N GLY A 451 12.63 19.05 29.84
CA GLY A 451 13.13 17.73 30.24
C GLY A 451 13.60 16.87 29.06
N GLY A 452 14.07 17.49 27.99
CA GLY A 452 14.56 16.84 26.76
C GLY A 452 16.00 16.38 26.84
#